data_9b46ed9fb33287ed21ba06cc929190e2
#
_entry.id   9b46ed9fb33287ed21ba06cc929190e2
#
_cell.length_a   1.000
_cell.length_b   1.000
_cell.length_c   1.000
_cell.angle_alpha   90.00
_cell.angle_beta   90.00
_cell.angle_gamma   90.00
#
_symmetry.space_group_name_H-M   'P 1'
#
loop_
_entity.id
_entity.type
_entity.pdbx_description
1 polymer ?
#
loop_
_entity_poly.entity_id
_entity_poly.type
_entity_poly.pdbx_seq_one_letter_code
_entity_poly.pdbx_strand_id
1 'polypeptide(L)'
;IKINTALIRRRLRSTRLKCKEVKKGLRGHSNVDILYVRDLVKPGLVEEVEKNLDSYVIDHVGDSGVLEQFAEAKWYSPFPQLQTTKRPDVAVNALLEGRVVVLCDNSPIAIILPTTMNNFLKTADDYYNRTIAASFARLIRYVAAFMSFTLPGLYLAVTNFHTQILPTPLILAFYEARLGCPFPQLIEVLMMELSFELLREAGIRLPGAMGNTIGIVGGLIIGQAAVDANLVSPIVVILVAFTALCSFAIPSEEFAFSFRILKFAVIMMSAWLGYFGFLISLMVILLHLAKLKSCGYPYMMPFVGSELTGGEDEKDSIIRFPLRRLWRRPVFAREKECRKLKGNKDD
;
A
#
# COMPACT_ATOMS: atom_id res chain seq x y z
N ILE A 1 7.13 -5.95 24.16
CA ILE A 1 6.82 -7.22 23.51
C ILE A 1 5.76 -8.03 24.28
N LYS A 2 5.92 -8.29 25.59
CA LYS A 2 5.03 -9.12 26.42
C LYS A 2 3.54 -8.69 26.33
N ILE A 3 3.28 -7.38 26.35
CA ILE A 3 1.91 -6.83 26.23
C ILE A 3 1.33 -7.15 24.85
N ASN A 4 2.09 -6.94 23.78
CA ASN A 4 1.62 -7.18 22.41
C ASN A 4 1.33 -8.67 22.17
N THR A 5 2.23 -9.54 22.64
CA THR A 5 2.03 -11.00 22.60
C THR A 5 0.81 -11.43 23.42
N ALA A 6 0.60 -10.84 24.60
CA ALA A 6 -0.57 -11.10 25.44
C ALA A 6 -1.88 -10.66 24.77
N LEU A 7 -1.91 -9.51 24.07
CA LEU A 7 -3.09 -9.04 23.33
C LEU A 7 -3.48 -10.01 22.20
N ILE A 8 -2.49 -10.54 21.48
CA ILE A 8 -2.73 -11.55 20.44
C ILE A 8 -3.25 -12.85 21.07
N ARG A 9 -2.62 -13.35 22.15
CA ARG A 9 -3.05 -14.57 22.84
C ARG A 9 -4.44 -14.44 23.47
N ARG A 10 -4.81 -13.26 23.95
CA ARG A 10 -6.14 -12.98 24.48
C ARG A 10 -7.24 -13.11 23.42
N ARG A 11 -6.94 -12.71 22.18
CA ARG A 11 -7.86 -12.81 21.04
C ARG A 11 -7.86 -14.21 20.41
N LEU A 12 -6.68 -14.83 20.28
CA LEU A 12 -6.53 -16.18 19.73
C LEU A 12 -6.17 -17.17 20.83
N ARG A 13 -7.22 -17.70 21.48
CA ARG A 13 -7.11 -18.66 22.60
C ARG A 13 -6.91 -20.08 22.06
N SER A 14 -5.76 -20.35 21.44
CA SER A 14 -5.44 -21.65 20.87
C SER A 14 -4.07 -22.15 21.36
N THR A 15 -4.00 -23.41 21.76
CA THR A 15 -2.74 -24.08 22.13
C THR A 15 -1.81 -24.29 20.92
N ARG A 16 -2.36 -24.16 19.71
CA ARG A 16 -1.61 -24.27 18.44
C ARG A 16 -0.86 -22.98 18.09
N LEU A 17 -1.20 -21.84 18.72
CA LEU A 17 -0.44 -20.61 18.63
C LEU A 17 0.92 -20.81 19.29
N LYS A 18 1.99 -20.74 18.49
CA LYS A 18 3.38 -20.83 18.94
C LYS A 18 4.01 -19.45 18.90
N CYS A 19 4.93 -19.24 19.81
CA CYS A 19 5.78 -18.06 19.87
C CYS A 19 7.21 -18.57 19.99
N LYS A 20 8.05 -18.20 19.04
CA LYS A 20 9.49 -18.45 19.07
C LYS A 20 10.18 -17.14 19.38
N GLU A 21 10.85 -17.09 20.51
CA GLU A 21 11.63 -15.93 20.94
C GLU A 21 13.06 -16.05 20.38
N VAL A 22 13.49 -14.98 19.71
CA VAL A 22 14.84 -14.86 19.14
C VAL A 22 15.46 -13.55 19.64
N LYS A 23 16.73 -13.53 19.97
CA LYS A 23 17.46 -12.33 20.35
C LYS A 23 18.22 -11.77 19.16
N LYS A 24 18.08 -10.49 18.89
CA LYS A 24 18.72 -9.77 17.79
C LYS A 24 19.52 -8.58 18.31
N GLY A 25 20.63 -8.31 17.63
CA GLY A 25 21.57 -7.25 18.00
C GLY A 25 22.69 -7.74 18.91
N LEU A 26 23.94 -7.43 18.53
CA LEU A 26 25.13 -7.87 19.26
C LEU A 26 25.24 -7.22 20.65
N ARG A 27 24.85 -5.95 20.76
CA ARG A 27 24.93 -5.18 22.00
C ARG A 27 23.55 -4.93 22.62
N GLY A 28 22.53 -4.75 21.80
CA GLY A 28 21.18 -4.42 22.25
C GLY A 28 20.38 -5.60 22.76
N HIS A 29 20.69 -6.82 22.30
CA HIS A 29 20.00 -8.07 22.68
C HIS A 29 18.46 -7.94 22.69
N SER A 30 17.90 -7.21 21.69
CA SER A 30 16.47 -6.97 21.58
C SER A 30 15.72 -8.28 21.37
N ASN A 31 14.66 -8.52 22.15
CA ASN A 31 13.83 -9.71 21.97
C ASN A 31 12.90 -9.52 20.74
N VAL A 32 12.82 -10.56 19.94
CA VAL A 32 11.93 -10.63 18.77
C VAL A 32 11.10 -11.89 18.90
N ASP A 33 9.77 -11.73 18.96
CA ASP A 33 8.82 -12.83 19.03
C ASP A 33 8.28 -13.14 17.64
N ILE A 34 8.49 -14.35 17.17
CA ILE A 34 7.93 -14.89 15.93
C ILE A 34 6.69 -15.72 16.29
N LEU A 35 5.51 -15.20 15.95
CA LEU A 35 4.23 -15.82 16.24
C LEU A 35 3.68 -16.52 14.99
N TYR A 36 3.21 -17.75 15.15
CA TYR A 36 2.58 -18.51 14.07
C TYR A 36 1.61 -19.57 14.63
N VAL A 37 0.69 -20.03 13.80
CA VAL A 37 -0.24 -21.10 14.15
C VAL A 37 0.28 -22.39 13.50
N ARG A 38 0.69 -23.37 14.33
CA ARG A 38 1.44 -24.56 13.92
C ARG A 38 0.78 -25.42 12.83
N ASP A 39 -0.52 -25.53 12.85
CA ASP A 39 -1.30 -26.31 11.89
C ASP A 39 -1.61 -25.53 10.60
N LEU A 40 -1.58 -24.20 10.64
CA LEU A 40 -1.93 -23.35 9.50
C LEU A 40 -0.71 -22.91 8.69
N VAL A 41 0.41 -22.64 9.35
CA VAL A 41 1.63 -22.17 8.70
C VAL A 41 2.19 -23.24 7.76
N LYS A 42 2.62 -22.87 6.54
CA LYS A 42 3.30 -23.80 5.64
C LYS A 42 4.66 -24.21 6.21
N PRO A 43 5.07 -25.49 6.02
CA PRO A 43 6.40 -25.94 6.40
C PRO A 43 7.48 -25.09 5.69
N GLY A 44 8.53 -24.74 6.40
CA GLY A 44 9.64 -23.95 5.87
C GLY A 44 9.46 -22.43 5.93
N LEU A 45 8.22 -21.91 6.10
CA LEU A 45 7.98 -20.46 6.11
C LEU A 45 8.58 -19.79 7.37
N VAL A 46 8.47 -20.43 8.52
CA VAL A 46 9.03 -19.87 9.78
C VAL A 46 10.54 -19.83 9.72
N GLU A 47 11.14 -20.88 9.20
CA GLU A 47 12.59 -21.01 8.99
C GLU A 47 13.11 -20.00 7.96
N GLU A 48 12.34 -19.75 6.90
CA GLU A 48 12.66 -18.72 5.91
C GLU A 48 12.61 -17.32 6.52
N VAL A 49 11.57 -17.00 7.30
CA VAL A 49 11.46 -15.73 8.03
C VAL A 49 12.63 -15.56 9.00
N GLU A 50 12.97 -16.58 9.75
CA GLU A 50 14.10 -16.55 10.69
C GLU A 50 15.44 -16.33 9.95
N LYS A 51 15.66 -17.04 8.85
CA LYS A 51 16.83 -16.87 7.99
C LYS A 51 16.95 -15.45 7.45
N ASN A 52 15.83 -14.85 7.02
CA ASN A 52 15.82 -13.46 6.53
C ASN A 52 16.19 -12.49 7.66
N LEU A 53 15.64 -12.69 8.85
CA LEU A 53 15.97 -11.89 10.02
C LEU A 53 17.43 -12.12 10.50
N ASP A 54 18.06 -13.25 10.18
CA ASP A 54 19.45 -13.60 10.50
C ASP A 54 20.45 -13.18 9.41
N SER A 55 19.97 -12.68 8.28
CA SER A 55 20.82 -12.32 7.13
C SER A 55 21.82 -11.19 7.44
N TYR A 56 21.54 -10.38 8.44
CA TYR A 56 22.37 -9.26 8.84
C TYR A 56 22.67 -9.27 10.34
N VAL A 57 23.90 -8.93 10.68
CA VAL A 57 24.34 -8.75 12.07
C VAL A 57 24.40 -7.26 12.36
N ILE A 58 23.60 -6.80 13.33
CA ILE A 58 23.52 -5.39 13.74
C ILE A 58 23.81 -5.25 15.24
N ASP A 59 24.25 -4.09 15.67
CA ASP A 59 24.54 -3.82 17.08
C ASP A 59 23.26 -3.73 17.92
N HIS A 60 22.20 -3.10 17.38
CA HIS A 60 20.96 -2.86 18.09
C HIS A 60 19.77 -2.78 17.15
N VAL A 61 18.65 -3.39 17.54
CA VAL A 61 17.34 -3.24 16.88
C VAL A 61 16.56 -2.17 17.61
N GLY A 62 16.55 -0.95 17.06
CA GLY A 62 15.87 0.19 17.68
C GLY A 62 14.35 0.15 17.55
N ASP A 63 13.85 -0.33 16.43
CA ASP A 63 12.41 -0.45 16.12
C ASP A 63 12.18 -1.55 15.07
N SER A 64 10.91 -1.92 14.88
CA SER A 64 10.45 -2.88 13.88
C SER A 64 10.86 -2.51 12.45
N GLY A 65 10.94 -1.22 12.09
CA GLY A 65 11.36 -0.77 10.76
C GLY A 65 12.79 -1.19 10.38
N VAL A 66 13.68 -1.44 11.36
CA VAL A 66 15.01 -2.00 11.10
C VAL A 66 14.89 -3.46 10.65
N LEU A 67 14.03 -4.25 11.32
CA LEU A 67 13.80 -5.64 10.97
C LEU A 67 13.11 -5.76 9.61
N GLU A 68 12.25 -4.80 9.26
CA GLU A 68 11.56 -4.74 7.99
C GLU A 68 12.56 -4.63 6.83
N GLN A 69 13.51 -3.69 6.91
CA GLN A 69 14.53 -3.49 5.89
C GLN A 69 15.39 -4.75 5.66
N PHE A 70 15.66 -5.54 6.70
CA PHE A 70 16.43 -6.78 6.58
C PHE A 70 15.60 -7.95 6.07
N ALA A 71 14.30 -7.96 6.35
CA ALA A 71 13.40 -9.02 5.90
C ALA A 71 12.92 -8.83 4.44
N GLU A 72 13.13 -7.64 3.84
CA GLU A 72 12.81 -7.36 2.46
C GLU A 72 13.79 -8.02 1.50
N ALA A 73 13.24 -8.73 0.48
CA ALA A 73 14.05 -9.41 -0.54
C ALA A 73 14.71 -8.43 -1.52
N LYS A 74 14.09 -7.27 -1.79
CA LYS A 74 14.56 -6.27 -2.77
C LYS A 74 14.52 -4.86 -2.18
N TRP A 75 15.63 -4.41 -1.65
CA TRP A 75 15.81 -3.10 -1.04
C TRP A 75 15.55 -1.91 -1.98
N TYR A 76 15.72 -2.08 -3.30
CA TYR A 76 15.53 -1.02 -4.30
C TYR A 76 14.08 -0.88 -4.76
N SER A 77 13.19 -1.78 -4.34
CA SER A 77 11.77 -1.69 -4.69
C SER A 77 11.11 -0.58 -3.87
N PRO A 78 10.39 0.35 -4.50
CA PRO A 78 9.62 1.33 -3.74
C PRO A 78 8.42 0.69 -3.00
N PHE A 79 8.00 -0.52 -3.40
CA PHE A 79 6.85 -1.19 -2.82
C PHE A 79 7.22 -1.96 -1.55
N PRO A 80 6.46 -1.79 -0.44
CA PRO A 80 6.68 -2.54 0.79
C PRO A 80 6.42 -4.03 0.55
N GLN A 81 7.34 -4.87 0.98
CA GLN A 81 7.26 -6.32 0.82
C GLN A 81 6.73 -7.03 2.07
N LEU A 82 6.52 -6.28 3.13
CA LEU A 82 5.99 -6.71 4.42
C LEU A 82 4.80 -5.83 4.78
N GLN A 83 3.86 -6.35 5.53
CA GLN A 83 2.72 -5.58 6.02
C GLN A 83 2.93 -5.22 7.49
N THR A 84 2.82 -3.95 7.83
CA THR A 84 2.90 -3.47 9.20
C THR A 84 1.51 -3.19 9.79
N THR A 85 1.34 -3.40 11.09
CA THR A 85 0.09 -3.06 11.77
C THR A 85 0.30 -2.77 13.26
N LYS A 86 -0.48 -1.82 13.78
CA LYS A 86 -0.64 -1.55 15.21
C LYS A 86 -1.89 -2.21 15.79
N ARG A 87 -2.71 -2.85 14.93
CA ARG A 87 -4.00 -3.43 15.31
C ARG A 87 -3.84 -4.93 15.58
N PRO A 88 -4.13 -5.41 16.81
CA PRO A 88 -3.99 -6.83 17.13
C PRO A 88 -5.04 -7.71 16.44
N ASP A 89 -6.19 -7.17 15.98
CA ASP A 89 -7.17 -7.90 15.17
C ASP A 89 -6.65 -8.25 13.78
N VAL A 90 -5.93 -7.32 13.14
CA VAL A 90 -5.26 -7.57 11.84
C VAL A 90 -4.20 -8.66 11.98
N ALA A 91 -3.37 -8.58 13.04
CA ALA A 91 -2.34 -9.58 13.31
C ALA A 91 -2.94 -10.98 13.54
N VAL A 92 -4.03 -11.07 14.32
CA VAL A 92 -4.73 -12.34 14.56
C VAL A 92 -5.34 -12.91 13.28
N ASN A 93 -5.98 -12.08 12.47
CA ASN A 93 -6.53 -12.52 11.19
C ASN A 93 -5.43 -13.06 10.25
N ALA A 94 -4.27 -12.41 10.20
CA ALA A 94 -3.12 -12.88 9.43
C ALA A 94 -2.61 -14.24 9.93
N LEU A 95 -2.52 -14.45 11.25
CA LEU A 95 -2.17 -15.74 11.83
C LEU A 95 -3.17 -16.85 11.45
N LEU A 96 -4.47 -16.53 11.42
CA LEU A 96 -5.51 -17.46 11.00
C LEU A 96 -5.49 -17.74 9.49
N GLU A 97 -4.86 -16.90 8.72
CA GLU A 97 -4.59 -17.10 7.29
C GLU A 97 -3.32 -17.94 7.02
N GLY A 98 -2.60 -18.37 8.06
CA GLY A 98 -1.36 -19.14 7.94
C GLY A 98 -0.12 -18.27 7.75
N ARG A 99 -0.21 -16.97 7.96
CA ARG A 99 0.90 -16.01 7.92
C ARG A 99 1.67 -15.99 9.24
N VAL A 100 2.86 -15.45 9.23
CA VAL A 100 3.74 -15.26 10.39
C VAL A 100 3.66 -13.81 10.84
N VAL A 101 3.64 -13.58 12.14
CA VAL A 101 3.66 -12.25 12.75
C VAL A 101 4.92 -12.11 13.58
N VAL A 102 5.70 -11.07 13.31
CA VAL A 102 6.93 -10.75 14.04
C VAL A 102 6.69 -9.51 14.89
N LEU A 103 7.00 -9.63 16.18
CA LEU A 103 6.95 -8.52 17.16
C LEU A 103 8.35 -8.21 17.61
N CYS A 104 8.70 -6.94 17.65
CA CYS A 104 9.96 -6.45 18.19
C CYS A 104 9.76 -5.83 19.58
N ASP A 105 10.75 -5.93 20.43
CA ASP A 105 10.72 -5.23 21.70
C ASP A 105 10.78 -3.71 21.47
N ASN A 106 10.14 -2.95 22.36
CA ASN A 106 10.04 -1.49 22.31
C ASN A 106 9.31 -0.91 21.08
N SER A 107 8.70 -1.77 20.22
CA SER A 107 7.89 -1.33 19.10
C SER A 107 6.40 -1.69 19.28
N PRO A 108 5.47 -0.76 18.99
CA PRO A 108 4.04 -1.07 18.96
C PRO A 108 3.61 -1.75 17.67
N ILE A 109 4.51 -1.91 16.71
CA ILE A 109 4.21 -2.36 15.35
C ILE A 109 4.46 -3.87 15.26
N ALA A 110 3.51 -4.59 14.68
CA ALA A 110 3.64 -5.98 14.29
C ALA A 110 3.93 -6.06 12.78
N ILE A 111 4.94 -6.84 12.40
CA ILE A 111 5.28 -7.13 11.01
C ILE A 111 4.61 -8.45 10.62
N ILE A 112 3.97 -8.49 9.47
CA ILE A 112 3.22 -9.63 8.96
C ILE A 112 3.83 -10.11 7.64
N LEU A 113 4.18 -11.40 7.57
CA LEU A 113 4.77 -12.06 6.41
C LEU A 113 4.07 -13.40 6.11
N PRO A 114 4.03 -13.84 4.86
CA PRO A 114 4.22 -13.08 3.63
C PRO A 114 3.08 -12.08 3.39
N THR A 115 3.24 -11.17 2.44
CA THR A 115 2.19 -10.22 2.06
C THR A 115 2.03 -10.12 0.54
N THR A 116 0.87 -9.62 0.11
CA THR A 116 0.56 -9.34 -1.29
C THR A 116 0.06 -7.91 -1.45
N MET A 117 0.12 -7.36 -2.66
CA MET A 117 -0.40 -6.04 -2.99
C MET A 117 -1.84 -5.84 -2.49
N ASN A 118 -2.67 -6.88 -2.63
CA ASN A 118 -4.05 -6.87 -2.21
C ASN A 118 -4.25 -6.60 -0.70
N ASN A 119 -3.30 -7.05 0.13
CA ASN A 119 -3.39 -6.85 1.60
C ASN A 119 -3.22 -5.38 2.01
N PHE A 120 -2.53 -4.57 1.21
CA PHE A 120 -2.36 -3.13 1.46
C PHE A 120 -3.59 -2.30 1.08
N LEU A 121 -4.47 -2.83 0.22
CA LEU A 121 -5.71 -2.18 -0.21
C LEU A 121 -6.93 -2.64 0.61
N LYS A 122 -6.78 -3.71 1.41
CA LYS A 122 -7.81 -4.19 2.33
C LYS A 122 -7.71 -3.51 3.68
N THR A 123 -8.86 -3.33 4.33
CA THR A 123 -8.95 -2.91 5.73
C THR A 123 -9.67 -3.96 6.55
N ALA A 124 -9.39 -4.02 7.86
CA ALA A 124 -10.14 -4.90 8.75
C ALA A 124 -11.65 -4.55 8.78
N ASP A 125 -11.96 -3.28 8.62
CA ASP A 125 -13.34 -2.78 8.64
C ASP A 125 -14.17 -3.29 7.46
N ASP A 126 -13.52 -3.69 6.35
CA ASP A 126 -14.21 -4.35 5.24
C ASP A 126 -14.93 -5.63 5.68
N TYR A 127 -14.38 -6.36 6.65
CA TYR A 127 -14.95 -7.61 7.15
C TYR A 127 -16.02 -7.41 8.23
N TYR A 128 -16.08 -6.22 8.81
CA TYR A 128 -17.07 -5.87 9.84
C TYR A 128 -18.31 -5.19 9.23
N ASN A 129 -18.20 -4.63 8.04
CA ASN A 129 -19.28 -3.95 7.31
C ASN A 129 -20.08 -4.92 6.42
N ARG A 130 -21.21 -4.44 5.88
CA ARG A 130 -22.01 -5.17 4.89
C ARG A 130 -21.22 -5.39 3.59
N THR A 131 -21.38 -6.54 2.97
CA THR A 131 -20.63 -6.96 1.76
C THR A 131 -20.66 -5.94 0.64
N ILE A 132 -21.84 -5.36 0.34
CA ILE A 132 -22.01 -4.40 -0.76
C ILE A 132 -21.22 -3.12 -0.46
N ALA A 133 -21.34 -2.56 0.75
CA ALA A 133 -20.63 -1.35 1.13
C ALA A 133 -19.10 -1.55 1.14
N ALA A 134 -18.64 -2.69 1.66
CA ALA A 134 -17.23 -3.04 1.66
C ALA A 134 -16.67 -3.23 0.23
N SER A 135 -17.44 -3.87 -0.67
CA SER A 135 -17.03 -4.05 -2.07
C SER A 135 -16.95 -2.72 -2.81
N PHE A 136 -17.91 -1.82 -2.59
CA PHE A 136 -17.88 -0.48 -3.18
C PHE A 136 -16.68 0.34 -2.68
N ALA A 137 -16.42 0.32 -1.36
CA ALA A 137 -15.26 1.00 -0.78
C ALA A 137 -13.94 0.46 -1.32
N ARG A 138 -13.81 -0.87 -1.51
CA ARG A 138 -12.64 -1.49 -2.14
C ARG A 138 -12.46 -1.03 -3.58
N LEU A 139 -13.53 -1.05 -4.37
CA LEU A 139 -13.48 -0.58 -5.77
C LEU A 139 -12.94 0.85 -5.85
N ILE A 140 -13.47 1.74 -5.01
CA ILE A 140 -12.97 3.13 -4.92
C ILE A 140 -11.47 3.16 -4.59
N ARG A 141 -10.99 2.36 -3.64
CA ARG A 141 -9.57 2.32 -3.26
C ARG A 141 -8.67 1.83 -4.40
N TYR A 142 -9.09 0.81 -5.17
CA TYR A 142 -8.34 0.35 -6.33
C TYR A 142 -8.26 1.42 -7.43
N VAL A 143 -9.39 2.08 -7.72
CA VAL A 143 -9.45 3.19 -8.69
C VAL A 143 -8.58 4.35 -8.20
N ALA A 144 -8.70 4.73 -6.94
CA ALA A 144 -7.92 5.80 -6.34
C ALA A 144 -6.41 5.49 -6.35
N ALA A 145 -6.01 4.27 -6.00
CA ALA A 145 -4.62 3.85 -6.06
C ALA A 145 -4.06 3.98 -7.48
N PHE A 146 -4.83 3.58 -8.51
CA PHE A 146 -4.42 3.74 -9.90
C PHE A 146 -4.33 5.22 -10.30
N MET A 147 -5.34 6.03 -9.97
CA MET A 147 -5.38 7.45 -10.32
C MET A 147 -4.32 8.27 -9.60
N SER A 148 -3.92 7.89 -8.39
CA SER A 148 -2.97 8.63 -7.56
C SER A 148 -1.59 8.83 -8.20
N PHE A 149 -1.16 7.94 -9.09
CA PHE A 149 0.14 8.04 -9.77
C PHE A 149 0.04 8.23 -11.28
N THR A 150 -1.12 7.92 -11.88
CA THR A 150 -1.28 7.95 -13.34
C THR A 150 -1.84 9.28 -13.85
N LEU A 151 -2.73 9.91 -13.08
CA LEU A 151 -3.51 11.05 -13.56
C LEU A 151 -2.67 12.26 -14.00
N PRO A 152 -1.62 12.71 -13.28
CA PRO A 152 -0.80 13.85 -13.71
C PRO A 152 -0.01 13.56 -14.99
N GLY A 153 0.52 12.32 -15.12
CA GLY A 153 1.22 11.90 -16.33
C GLY A 153 0.28 11.79 -17.53
N LEU A 154 -0.92 11.26 -17.33
CA LEU A 154 -1.95 11.19 -18.38
C LEU A 154 -2.35 12.59 -18.85
N TYR A 155 -2.56 13.53 -17.91
CA TYR A 155 -2.84 14.92 -18.24
C TYR A 155 -1.79 15.52 -19.15
N LEU A 156 -0.51 15.40 -18.79
CA LEU A 156 0.60 15.92 -19.61
C LEU A 156 0.70 15.23 -20.96
N ALA A 157 0.52 13.90 -21.01
CA ALA A 157 0.57 13.15 -22.27
C ALA A 157 -0.53 13.59 -23.24
N VAL A 158 -1.73 13.81 -22.74
CA VAL A 158 -2.89 14.19 -23.57
C VAL A 158 -2.79 15.67 -24.00
N THR A 159 -2.51 16.57 -23.05
CA THR A 159 -2.56 18.01 -23.32
C THR A 159 -1.38 18.52 -24.14
N ASN A 160 -0.18 17.89 -24.03
CA ASN A 160 1.00 18.34 -24.79
C ASN A 160 1.15 17.66 -26.15
N PHE A 161 0.76 16.38 -26.28
CA PHE A 161 1.07 15.58 -27.46
C PHE A 161 -0.15 15.07 -28.21
N HIS A 162 -1.28 14.84 -27.51
CA HIS A 162 -2.43 14.15 -28.08
C HIS A 162 -3.74 14.89 -27.80
N THR A 163 -3.75 16.20 -28.06
CA THR A 163 -4.93 17.05 -27.85
C THR A 163 -6.15 16.57 -28.64
N GLN A 164 -5.95 15.84 -29.75
CA GLN A 164 -7.01 15.28 -30.57
C GLN A 164 -7.95 14.28 -29.83
N ILE A 165 -7.50 13.73 -28.68
CA ILE A 165 -8.32 12.83 -27.86
C ILE A 165 -9.43 13.61 -27.14
N LEU A 166 -9.21 14.91 -26.89
CA LEU A 166 -10.14 15.74 -26.15
C LEU A 166 -11.20 16.36 -27.07
N PRO A 167 -12.44 16.52 -26.60
CA PRO A 167 -13.45 17.29 -27.31
C PRO A 167 -13.00 18.75 -27.50
N THR A 168 -13.27 19.33 -28.65
CA THR A 168 -12.86 20.71 -28.98
C THR A 168 -13.21 21.76 -27.91
N PRO A 169 -14.43 21.76 -27.32
CA PRO A 169 -14.74 22.72 -26.25
C PRO A 169 -13.84 22.60 -25.03
N LEU A 170 -13.43 21.37 -24.69
CA LEU A 170 -12.54 21.13 -23.56
C LEU A 170 -11.11 21.61 -23.85
N ILE A 171 -10.63 21.43 -25.08
CA ILE A 171 -9.31 21.96 -25.52
C ILE A 171 -9.30 23.48 -25.37
N LEU A 172 -10.35 24.16 -25.86
CA LEU A 172 -10.47 25.60 -25.73
C LEU A 172 -10.49 26.07 -24.28
N ALA A 173 -11.27 25.40 -23.43
CA ALA A 173 -11.28 25.70 -21.99
C ALA A 173 -9.90 25.51 -21.33
N PHE A 174 -9.14 24.46 -21.71
CA PHE A 174 -7.78 24.27 -21.21
C PHE A 174 -6.81 25.36 -21.68
N TYR A 175 -6.97 25.81 -22.94
CA TYR A 175 -6.18 26.88 -23.47
C TYR A 175 -6.49 28.21 -22.77
N GLU A 176 -7.77 28.55 -22.62
CA GLU A 176 -8.21 29.76 -21.91
C GLU A 176 -7.74 29.77 -20.45
N ALA A 177 -7.84 28.67 -19.74
CA ALA A 177 -7.40 28.55 -18.35
C ALA A 177 -5.88 28.72 -18.17
N ARG A 178 -5.10 28.63 -19.25
CA ARG A 178 -3.65 28.79 -19.24
C ARG A 178 -3.19 30.14 -19.82
N LEU A 179 -4.11 30.96 -20.30
CA LEU A 179 -3.75 32.28 -20.77
C LEU A 179 -3.13 33.09 -19.63
N GLY A 180 -1.91 33.54 -19.85
CA GLY A 180 -1.13 34.31 -18.87
C GLY A 180 -0.18 33.50 -17.99
N CYS A 181 -0.21 32.16 -18.02
CA CYS A 181 0.76 31.33 -17.29
C CYS A 181 2.13 31.36 -18.01
N PRO A 182 3.23 31.74 -17.33
CA PRO A 182 4.54 31.86 -17.95
C PRO A 182 5.28 30.53 -18.10
N PHE A 183 4.86 29.49 -17.37
CA PHE A 183 5.59 28.22 -17.31
C PHE A 183 5.02 27.16 -18.27
N PRO A 184 5.88 26.26 -18.78
CA PRO A 184 5.42 25.02 -19.44
C PRO A 184 4.61 24.15 -18.50
N GLN A 185 3.66 23.37 -19.02
CA GLN A 185 2.78 22.49 -18.23
C GLN A 185 3.51 21.54 -17.29
N LEU A 186 4.66 21.00 -17.73
CA LEU A 186 5.47 20.13 -16.90
C LEU A 186 5.93 20.84 -15.62
N ILE A 187 6.38 22.09 -15.73
CA ILE A 187 6.87 22.87 -14.59
C ILE A 187 5.69 23.21 -13.66
N GLU A 188 4.53 23.60 -14.20
CA GLU A 188 3.33 23.86 -13.41
C GLU A 188 2.95 22.63 -12.57
N VAL A 189 2.86 21.45 -13.20
CA VAL A 189 2.51 20.21 -12.52
C VAL A 189 3.55 19.82 -11.47
N LEU A 190 4.85 19.87 -11.80
CA LEU A 190 5.92 19.53 -10.85
C LEU A 190 5.98 20.48 -9.67
N MET A 191 5.80 21.78 -9.90
CA MET A 191 5.82 22.80 -8.85
C MET A 191 4.66 22.56 -7.87
N MET A 192 3.45 22.31 -8.37
CA MET A 192 2.30 22.03 -7.53
C MET A 192 2.40 20.68 -6.79
N GLU A 193 2.84 19.63 -7.46
CA GLU A 193 3.05 18.32 -6.84
C GLU A 193 4.11 18.37 -5.74
N LEU A 194 5.23 19.06 -5.98
CA LEU A 194 6.27 19.24 -4.98
C LEU A 194 5.78 20.08 -3.80
N SER A 195 5.07 21.19 -4.05
CA SER A 195 4.48 22.02 -3.00
C SER A 195 3.54 21.22 -2.12
N PHE A 196 2.73 20.34 -2.72
CA PHE A 196 1.81 19.49 -1.99
C PHE A 196 2.53 18.42 -1.15
N GLU A 197 3.61 17.82 -1.68
CA GLU A 197 4.42 16.86 -0.91
C GLU A 197 5.14 17.55 0.27
N LEU A 198 5.63 18.78 0.08
CA LEU A 198 6.21 19.58 1.17
C LEU A 198 5.19 19.91 2.27
N LEU A 199 3.97 20.30 1.89
CA LEU A 199 2.89 20.52 2.85
C LEU A 199 2.53 19.27 3.64
N ARG A 200 2.48 18.13 2.97
CA ARG A 200 2.22 16.83 3.61
C ARG A 200 3.33 16.47 4.60
N GLU A 201 4.59 16.60 4.18
CA GLU A 201 5.75 16.29 5.03
C GLU A 201 5.78 17.20 6.27
N ALA A 202 5.49 18.49 6.09
CA ALA A 202 5.36 19.42 7.21
C ALA A 202 4.19 19.04 8.13
N GLY A 203 3.05 18.63 7.56
CA GLY A 203 1.86 18.22 8.32
C GLY A 203 2.10 17.00 9.20
N ILE A 204 2.87 16.02 8.74
CA ILE A 204 3.21 14.80 9.51
C ILE A 204 4.12 15.13 10.70
N ARG A 205 5.03 16.10 10.56
CA ARG A 205 5.99 16.47 11.61
C ARG A 205 5.42 17.37 12.70
N LEU A 206 4.31 18.00 12.45
CA LEU A 206 3.70 18.93 13.40
C LEU A 206 2.74 18.20 14.35
N PRO A 207 2.80 18.47 15.66
CA PRO A 207 1.97 17.78 16.63
C PRO A 207 0.49 18.20 16.55
N GLY A 208 -0.39 17.21 16.56
CA GLY A 208 -1.83 17.38 16.79
C GLY A 208 -2.56 18.26 15.77
N ALA A 209 -3.40 19.17 16.28
CA ALA A 209 -4.29 20.01 15.48
C ALA A 209 -3.56 20.99 14.54
N MET A 210 -2.34 21.39 14.88
CA MET A 210 -1.56 22.34 14.06
C MET A 210 -1.17 21.75 12.70
N GLY A 211 -0.81 20.47 12.63
CA GLY A 211 -0.48 19.81 11.37
C GLY A 211 -1.66 19.78 10.40
N ASN A 212 -2.87 19.49 10.91
CA ASN A 212 -4.08 19.49 10.10
C ASN A 212 -4.44 20.90 9.60
N THR A 213 -4.32 21.91 10.47
CA THR A 213 -4.59 23.32 10.10
C THR A 213 -3.62 23.79 9.02
N ILE A 214 -2.33 23.53 9.16
CA ILE A 214 -1.31 23.92 8.16
C ILE A 214 -1.53 23.19 6.83
N GLY A 215 -1.92 21.91 6.87
CA GLY A 215 -2.27 21.16 5.65
C GLY A 215 -3.43 21.79 4.89
N ILE A 216 -4.50 22.17 5.58
CA ILE A 216 -5.70 22.79 4.96
C ILE A 216 -5.40 24.21 4.51
N VAL A 217 -4.92 25.06 5.43
CA VAL A 217 -4.69 26.49 5.17
C VAL A 217 -3.55 26.66 4.15
N GLY A 218 -2.46 25.92 4.30
CA GLY A 218 -1.35 25.96 3.37
C GLY A 218 -1.75 25.52 1.96
N GLY A 219 -2.51 24.41 1.83
CA GLY A 219 -3.01 23.94 0.55
C GLY A 219 -3.94 24.93 -0.14
N LEU A 220 -4.87 25.55 0.62
CA LEU A 220 -5.79 26.54 0.09
C LEU A 220 -5.06 27.82 -0.30
N ILE A 221 -4.21 28.36 0.58
CA ILE A 221 -3.49 29.63 0.33
C ILE A 221 -2.51 29.48 -0.81
N ILE A 222 -1.70 28.41 -0.84
CA ILE A 222 -0.73 28.19 -1.91
C ILE A 222 -1.44 27.96 -3.24
N GLY A 223 -2.50 27.15 -3.25
CA GLY A 223 -3.28 26.90 -4.46
C GLY A 223 -3.91 28.17 -5.02
N GLN A 224 -4.59 28.96 -4.16
CA GLN A 224 -5.23 30.20 -4.57
C GLN A 224 -4.22 31.25 -5.01
N ALA A 225 -3.16 31.50 -4.23
CA ALA A 225 -2.13 32.47 -4.56
C ALA A 225 -1.38 32.13 -5.87
N ALA A 226 -1.14 30.85 -6.13
CA ALA A 226 -0.49 30.40 -7.36
C ALA A 226 -1.37 30.66 -8.60
N VAL A 227 -2.69 30.50 -8.47
CA VAL A 227 -3.66 30.81 -9.54
C VAL A 227 -3.80 32.32 -9.70
N ASP A 228 -3.97 33.08 -8.62
CA ASP A 228 -4.14 34.55 -8.67
C ASP A 228 -2.90 35.25 -9.23
N ALA A 229 -1.71 34.70 -9.00
CA ALA A 229 -0.46 35.16 -9.59
C ALA A 229 -0.24 34.66 -11.03
N ASN A 230 -1.16 33.90 -11.61
CA ASN A 230 -1.03 33.24 -12.92
C ASN A 230 0.22 32.33 -13.03
N LEU A 231 0.76 31.84 -11.92
CA LEU A 231 1.91 30.94 -11.95
C LEU A 231 1.53 29.53 -12.41
N VAL A 232 0.31 29.11 -12.08
CA VAL A 232 -0.25 27.80 -12.47
C VAL A 232 -1.69 27.97 -12.92
N SER A 233 -2.14 27.10 -13.81
CA SER A 233 -3.54 27.08 -14.23
C SER A 233 -4.44 26.46 -13.16
N PRO A 234 -5.70 26.91 -13.03
CA PRO A 234 -6.68 26.33 -12.12
C PRO A 234 -6.87 24.82 -12.32
N ILE A 235 -6.74 24.36 -13.56
CA ILE A 235 -6.90 22.94 -13.93
C ILE A 235 -5.80 22.09 -13.29
N VAL A 236 -4.55 22.57 -13.27
CA VAL A 236 -3.45 21.87 -12.61
C VAL A 236 -3.66 21.79 -11.11
N VAL A 237 -4.18 22.84 -10.48
CA VAL A 237 -4.50 22.82 -9.05
C VAL A 237 -5.56 21.77 -8.73
N ILE A 238 -6.64 21.69 -9.53
CA ILE A 238 -7.69 20.68 -9.37
C ILE A 238 -7.12 19.26 -9.58
N LEU A 239 -6.28 19.08 -10.61
CA LEU A 239 -5.63 17.81 -10.92
C LEU A 239 -4.79 17.31 -9.75
N VAL A 240 -3.92 18.15 -9.21
CA VAL A 240 -3.04 17.81 -8.08
C VAL A 240 -3.84 17.54 -6.81
N ALA A 241 -4.85 18.37 -6.52
CA ALA A 241 -5.74 18.16 -5.39
C ALA A 241 -6.48 16.82 -5.47
N PHE A 242 -7.00 16.46 -6.65
CA PHE A 242 -7.67 15.18 -6.87
C PHE A 242 -6.70 14.00 -6.73
N THR A 243 -5.49 14.11 -7.28
CA THR A 243 -4.43 13.11 -7.15
C THR A 243 -4.05 12.88 -5.68
N ALA A 244 -3.97 13.94 -4.91
CA ALA A 244 -3.71 13.88 -3.48
C ALA A 244 -4.84 13.17 -2.71
N LEU A 245 -6.11 13.51 -3.00
CA LEU A 245 -7.27 12.81 -2.42
C LEU A 245 -7.26 11.32 -2.74
N CYS A 246 -6.91 10.95 -3.97
CA CYS A 246 -6.74 9.55 -4.37
C CYS A 246 -5.65 8.85 -3.55
N SER A 247 -4.52 9.51 -3.29
CA SER A 247 -3.45 8.96 -2.45
C SER A 247 -3.90 8.74 -0.99
N PHE A 248 -4.75 9.59 -0.43
CA PHE A 248 -5.30 9.42 0.93
C PHE A 248 -6.31 8.28 1.05
N ALA A 249 -6.94 7.87 -0.04
CA ALA A 249 -7.86 6.75 -0.04
C ALA A 249 -7.16 5.39 0.16
N ILE A 250 -5.85 5.32 0.01
CA ILE A 250 -5.06 4.10 0.20
C ILE A 250 -4.83 3.87 1.70
N PRO A 251 -5.25 2.69 2.25
CA PRO A 251 -5.19 2.46 3.69
C PRO A 251 -3.77 2.33 4.27
N SER A 252 -2.83 1.83 3.48
CA SER A 252 -1.42 1.67 3.88
C SER A 252 -0.62 2.88 3.44
N GLU A 253 -0.05 3.61 4.41
CA GLU A 253 0.79 4.78 4.12
C GLU A 253 2.06 4.42 3.36
N GLU A 254 2.72 3.31 3.69
CA GLU A 254 3.92 2.82 3.01
C GLU A 254 3.64 2.49 1.54
N PHE A 255 2.50 1.85 1.28
CA PHE A 255 2.07 1.53 -0.08
C PHE A 255 1.68 2.80 -0.86
N ALA A 256 1.00 3.76 -0.23
CA ALA A 256 0.71 5.06 -0.82
C ALA A 256 1.99 5.85 -1.15
N PHE A 257 3.02 5.75 -0.30
CA PHE A 257 4.32 6.39 -0.52
C PHE A 257 5.00 5.87 -1.80
N SER A 258 4.89 4.58 -2.07
CA SER A 258 5.41 3.97 -3.29
C SER A 258 4.82 4.62 -4.55
N PHE A 259 3.52 4.81 -4.59
CA PHE A 259 2.84 5.47 -5.71
C PHE A 259 3.21 6.95 -5.84
N ARG A 260 3.46 7.64 -4.73
CA ARG A 260 3.92 9.04 -4.75
C ARG A 260 5.28 9.18 -5.43
N ILE A 261 6.23 8.30 -5.14
CA ILE A 261 7.53 8.28 -5.82
C ILE A 261 7.35 7.97 -7.31
N LEU A 262 6.58 6.93 -7.63
CA LEU A 262 6.37 6.49 -9.00
C LEU A 262 5.63 7.53 -9.85
N LYS A 263 4.77 8.34 -9.24
CA LYS A 263 4.08 9.47 -9.89
C LYS A 263 5.06 10.41 -10.60
N PHE A 264 6.15 10.79 -9.94
CA PHE A 264 7.16 11.66 -10.56
C PHE A 264 7.82 11.00 -11.76
N ALA A 265 8.12 9.71 -11.71
CA ALA A 265 8.66 8.98 -12.84
C ALA A 265 7.67 8.94 -14.02
N VAL A 266 6.38 8.71 -13.75
CA VAL A 266 5.32 8.73 -14.77
C VAL A 266 5.18 10.13 -15.39
N ILE A 267 5.19 11.20 -14.57
CA ILE A 267 5.17 12.59 -15.04
C ILE A 267 6.32 12.87 -16.00
N MET A 268 7.55 12.52 -15.63
CA MET A 268 8.73 12.79 -16.45
C MET A 268 8.70 12.02 -17.78
N MET A 269 8.35 10.75 -17.75
CA MET A 269 8.24 9.92 -18.96
C MET A 269 7.14 10.41 -19.89
N SER A 270 6.00 10.82 -19.33
CA SER A 270 4.87 11.38 -20.09
C SER A 270 5.21 12.73 -20.72
N ALA A 271 5.97 13.57 -20.03
CA ALA A 271 6.41 14.86 -20.53
C ALA A 271 7.42 14.72 -21.69
N TRP A 272 8.22 13.66 -21.71
CA TRP A 272 9.23 13.42 -22.74
C TRP A 272 8.67 12.72 -23.98
N LEU A 273 7.91 11.66 -23.79
CA LEU A 273 7.47 10.73 -24.84
C LEU A 273 5.95 10.76 -25.05
N GLY A 274 5.24 11.68 -24.38
CA GLY A 274 3.79 11.78 -24.49
C GLY A 274 3.08 10.51 -24.02
N TYR A 275 2.03 10.12 -24.72
CA TYR A 275 1.25 8.94 -24.41
C TYR A 275 2.06 7.63 -24.47
N PHE A 276 3.08 7.58 -25.33
CA PHE A 276 4.01 6.46 -25.39
C PHE A 276 4.80 6.31 -24.08
N GLY A 277 5.34 7.41 -23.56
CA GLY A 277 6.05 7.43 -22.29
C GLY A 277 5.16 7.05 -21.12
N PHE A 278 3.91 7.49 -21.13
CA PHE A 278 2.91 7.08 -20.17
C PHE A 278 2.70 5.56 -20.17
N LEU A 279 2.44 4.95 -21.34
CA LEU A 279 2.24 3.50 -21.45
C LEU A 279 3.48 2.69 -21.06
N ILE A 280 4.68 3.13 -21.48
CA ILE A 280 5.94 2.48 -21.12
C ILE A 280 6.13 2.51 -19.60
N SER A 281 5.89 3.65 -18.96
CA SER A 281 6.02 3.75 -17.49
C SER A 281 5.08 2.83 -16.75
N LEU A 282 3.81 2.73 -17.18
CA LEU A 282 2.85 1.78 -16.64
C LEU A 282 3.29 0.32 -16.83
N MET A 283 3.79 -0.02 -18.03
CA MET A 283 4.29 -1.35 -18.33
C MET A 283 5.49 -1.73 -17.44
N VAL A 284 6.43 -0.81 -17.23
CA VAL A 284 7.59 -1.03 -16.35
C VAL A 284 7.15 -1.26 -14.91
N ILE A 285 6.21 -0.46 -14.40
CA ILE A 285 5.65 -0.61 -13.04
C ILE A 285 4.96 -1.96 -12.89
N LEU A 286 4.12 -2.35 -13.85
CA LEU A 286 3.42 -3.65 -13.83
C LEU A 286 4.39 -4.82 -13.89
N LEU A 287 5.41 -4.76 -14.74
CA LEU A 287 6.45 -5.81 -14.82
C LEU A 287 7.26 -5.92 -13.52
N HIS A 288 7.56 -4.77 -12.88
CA HIS A 288 8.23 -4.77 -11.59
C HIS A 288 7.38 -5.45 -10.51
N LEU A 289 6.10 -5.08 -10.41
CA LEU A 289 5.15 -5.69 -9.46
C LEU A 289 4.95 -7.18 -9.70
N ALA A 290 4.87 -7.61 -10.98
CA ALA A 290 4.70 -9.02 -11.34
C ALA A 290 5.94 -9.88 -10.98
N LYS A 291 7.15 -9.29 -11.02
CA LYS A 291 8.41 -9.94 -10.65
C LYS A 291 8.72 -9.90 -9.15
N LEU A 292 8.01 -9.07 -8.40
CA LEU A 292 8.22 -8.93 -6.97
C LEU A 292 7.65 -10.14 -6.22
N LYS A 293 8.36 -10.59 -5.20
CA LYS A 293 7.94 -11.71 -4.33
C LYS A 293 8.12 -11.33 -2.87
N SER A 294 7.22 -11.80 -2.01
CA SER A 294 7.33 -11.71 -0.55
C SER A 294 7.43 -13.13 0.01
N CYS A 295 8.55 -13.49 0.64
CA CYS A 295 8.82 -14.84 1.14
C CYS A 295 8.38 -15.92 0.14
N GLY A 296 8.89 -15.87 -1.10
CA GLY A 296 8.59 -16.85 -2.15
C GLY A 296 7.23 -16.71 -2.84
N TYR A 297 6.28 -15.93 -2.31
CA TYR A 297 4.95 -15.75 -2.91
C TYR A 297 4.92 -14.57 -3.89
N PRO A 298 4.21 -14.69 -5.04
CA PRO A 298 4.02 -13.58 -5.98
C PRO A 298 3.33 -12.39 -5.30
N TYR A 299 3.91 -11.20 -5.44
CA TYR A 299 3.38 -9.99 -4.79
C TYR A 299 2.01 -9.55 -5.33
N MET A 300 1.78 -9.73 -6.64
CA MET A 300 0.52 -9.38 -7.31
C MET A 300 -0.60 -10.42 -7.15
N MET A 301 -0.47 -11.39 -6.24
CA MET A 301 -1.60 -12.29 -5.97
C MET A 301 -2.84 -11.51 -5.55
N PRO A 302 -4.05 -11.94 -6.02
CA PRO A 302 -4.36 -13.10 -6.84
C PRO A 302 -4.28 -12.88 -8.36
N PHE A 303 -3.95 -11.67 -8.83
CA PHE A 303 -3.93 -11.35 -10.28
C PHE A 303 -2.83 -12.11 -11.04
N VAL A 304 -1.73 -12.44 -10.37
CA VAL A 304 -0.64 -13.27 -10.90
C VAL A 304 -0.47 -14.45 -9.98
N GLY A 305 -0.44 -15.67 -10.55
CA GLY A 305 -0.30 -16.90 -9.76
C GLY A 305 -1.62 -17.44 -9.19
N SER A 306 -2.76 -17.09 -9.79
CA SER A 306 -4.10 -17.60 -9.38
C SER A 306 -4.20 -19.14 -9.46
N GLU A 307 -3.36 -19.79 -10.27
CA GLU A 307 -3.26 -21.24 -10.37
C GLU A 307 -2.91 -21.91 -9.02
N LEU A 308 -2.15 -21.21 -8.16
CA LEU A 308 -1.78 -21.70 -6.83
C LEU A 308 -2.97 -21.86 -5.87
N THR A 309 -4.07 -21.18 -6.13
CA THR A 309 -5.28 -21.16 -5.28
C THR A 309 -6.52 -21.65 -5.98
N GLY A 310 -6.42 -21.99 -7.27
CA GLY A 310 -7.58 -22.36 -8.09
C GLY A 310 -8.61 -21.21 -8.21
N GLY A 311 -8.15 -19.95 -8.16
CA GLY A 311 -9.00 -18.75 -8.30
C GLY A 311 -9.82 -18.38 -7.06
N GLU A 312 -9.70 -19.09 -5.94
CA GLU A 312 -10.48 -18.82 -4.73
C GLU A 312 -10.11 -17.48 -4.06
N ASP A 313 -8.84 -17.04 -4.15
CA ASP A 313 -8.39 -15.78 -3.56
C ASP A 313 -8.91 -14.54 -4.32
N GLU A 314 -9.37 -14.72 -5.57
CA GLU A 314 -10.01 -13.66 -6.34
C GLU A 314 -11.34 -13.21 -5.72
N LYS A 315 -12.05 -14.12 -5.04
CA LYS A 315 -13.33 -13.85 -4.37
C LYS A 315 -13.21 -12.85 -3.22
N ASP A 316 -12.01 -12.61 -2.74
CA ASP A 316 -11.70 -11.61 -1.70
C ASP A 316 -10.64 -10.62 -2.18
N SER A 317 -10.70 -10.19 -3.41
CA SER A 317 -9.82 -9.18 -4.01
C SER A 317 -10.54 -7.82 -4.14
N ILE A 318 -10.87 -7.41 -5.35
CA ILE A 318 -11.55 -6.14 -5.63
C ILE A 318 -12.98 -6.18 -5.06
N ILE A 319 -13.69 -7.27 -5.30
CA ILE A 319 -15.05 -7.49 -4.79
C ILE A 319 -14.95 -8.44 -3.60
N ARG A 320 -15.51 -8.03 -2.47
CA ARG A 320 -15.64 -8.91 -1.32
C ARG A 320 -16.92 -9.75 -1.45
N PHE A 321 -16.76 -11.06 -1.57
CA PHE A 321 -17.90 -11.99 -1.51
C PHE A 321 -18.43 -12.13 -0.07
N PRO A 322 -19.71 -12.54 0.11
CA PRO A 322 -20.27 -12.83 1.43
C PRO A 322 -19.42 -13.85 2.19
N LEU A 323 -19.31 -13.70 3.52
CA LEU A 323 -18.49 -14.56 4.37
C LEU A 323 -18.82 -16.06 4.19
N ARG A 324 -20.09 -16.40 3.91
CA ARG A 324 -20.52 -17.79 3.63
C ARG A 324 -19.85 -18.40 2.42
N ARG A 325 -19.42 -17.58 1.43
CA ARG A 325 -18.71 -18.01 0.21
C ARG A 325 -17.19 -17.95 0.36
N LEU A 326 -16.67 -17.31 1.40
CA LEU A 326 -15.24 -17.24 1.73
C LEU A 326 -14.85 -18.38 2.68
N TRP A 327 -15.11 -19.61 2.27
CA TRP A 327 -14.93 -20.80 3.08
C TRP A 327 -13.48 -21.36 3.05
N ARG A 328 -12.66 -20.92 2.09
CA ARG A 328 -11.24 -21.26 2.02
C ARG A 328 -10.36 -20.17 2.62
N ARG A 329 -9.20 -20.60 3.14
CA ARG A 329 -8.10 -19.69 3.51
C ARG A 329 -7.28 -19.34 2.28
N PRO A 330 -6.58 -18.17 2.32
CA PRO A 330 -5.65 -17.78 1.26
C PRO A 330 -4.53 -18.79 1.08
N VAL A 331 -3.78 -18.64 -0.01
CA VAL A 331 -2.64 -19.49 -0.40
C VAL A 331 -1.59 -19.71 0.69
N PHE A 332 -1.53 -18.83 1.70
CA PHE A 332 -0.56 -18.88 2.79
C PHE A 332 -0.78 -20.07 3.74
N ALA A 333 -2.01 -20.57 3.83
CA ALA A 333 -2.34 -21.71 4.69
C ALA A 333 -1.88 -23.05 4.08
N ARG A 334 -1.66 -24.05 4.97
CA ARG A 334 -1.42 -25.42 4.56
C ARG A 334 -2.59 -25.96 3.75
N GLU A 335 -2.29 -26.76 2.74
CA GLU A 335 -3.29 -27.40 1.87
C GLU A 335 -4.30 -28.25 2.64
N LYS A 336 -3.85 -28.96 3.68
CA LYS A 336 -4.73 -29.81 4.54
C LYS A 336 -5.72 -29.00 5.39
N GLU A 337 -5.43 -27.73 5.66
CA GLU A 337 -6.23 -26.83 6.51
C GLU A 337 -6.76 -25.61 5.72
N CYS A 338 -6.98 -25.79 4.41
CA CYS A 338 -7.49 -24.72 3.56
C CYS A 338 -8.91 -24.26 3.92
N ARG A 339 -9.71 -25.08 4.58
CA ARG A 339 -11.10 -24.75 4.92
C ARG A 339 -11.17 -23.89 6.17
N LYS A 340 -11.75 -22.68 6.03
CA LYS A 340 -11.98 -21.72 7.13
C LYS A 340 -13.34 -21.93 7.80
N LEU A 341 -14.34 -22.26 7.01
CA LEU A 341 -15.70 -22.51 7.48
C LEU A 341 -16.06 -23.98 7.19
N LYS A 342 -16.60 -24.67 8.20
CA LYS A 342 -17.31 -25.93 8.03
C LYS A 342 -18.78 -25.54 7.99
N GLY A 343 -19.44 -25.66 6.85
CA GLY A 343 -20.88 -25.56 6.75
C GLY A 343 -21.55 -26.61 7.64
N ASN A 344 -22.76 -26.34 8.12
CA ASN A 344 -23.59 -27.36 8.71
C ASN A 344 -23.73 -28.50 7.68
N LYS A 345 -23.71 -29.76 8.12
CA LYS A 345 -23.76 -30.92 7.21
C LYS A 345 -25.10 -31.04 6.46
N ASP A 346 -26.02 -30.10 6.67
CA ASP A 346 -27.40 -30.16 6.18
C ASP A 346 -27.72 -29.14 5.08
N ASP A 347 -26.68 -28.47 4.49
CA ASP A 347 -26.82 -27.60 3.29
C ASP A 347 -26.02 -28.15 2.10
#